data_af7b8c627a32ddbb6a8ac55c325704cc
#
_entry.id   af7b8c627a32ddbb6a8ac55c325704cc
#
_cell.length_a   1.000
_cell.length_b   1.000
_cell.length_c   1.000
_cell.angle_alpha   90.00
_cell.angle_beta   90.00
_cell.angle_gamma   90.00
#
_symmetry.space_group_name_H-M   'P 1'
#
loop_
_entity.id
_entity.type
_entity.pdbx_description
1 polymer ?
#
loop_
_entity_poly.entity_id
_entity_poly.type
_entity_poly.pdbx_seq_one_letter_code
_entity_poly.pdbx_strand_id
1 'polypeptide(L)'
;MATDTWDPRQYDKFQREREQPFYDLLAMIRPGNGMRIVDLGCGTGKLTRVLHETLQARETIGIDRSASMLAASREAPAVDGLHFEEGTIEAFAGRGKSGKKDTRLAQKTGTPDVIFSNAALHWVDDHETLIRALYGRLDPGGQLAFQVPAQHDDPSHVVAQELAAAEPFHTALRGWRKPQPVLTPEAYARVFYKCGFADTNVRLIVYPHVLAGRADVIEWTKGTLLTEYARHLPAGLFDRFLDEYRTQLFARLEAAEPFFFPFKRILCWGQRPGRC
;
A
#
# COMPACT_ATOMS: atom_id res chain seq x y z
N MET A 1 -17.74 15.51 -3.91
CA MET A 1 -16.65 15.29 -2.92
C MET A 1 -16.76 13.84 -2.53
N ALA A 2 -15.75 13.01 -2.80
CA ALA A 2 -15.75 11.62 -2.36
C ALA A 2 -15.58 11.65 -0.83
N THR A 3 -16.59 11.17 -0.10
CA THR A 3 -16.53 10.98 1.35
C THR A 3 -15.40 9.99 1.64
N ASP A 4 -14.49 10.37 2.51
CA ASP A 4 -13.43 9.49 3.03
C ASP A 4 -14.13 8.36 3.82
N THR A 5 -14.19 7.15 3.23
CA THR A 5 -14.91 5.99 3.78
C THR A 5 -14.01 5.08 4.61
N TRP A 6 -12.81 5.56 4.95
CA TRP A 6 -11.86 4.83 5.77
C TRP A 6 -12.26 4.88 7.25
N ASP A 7 -12.52 3.71 7.87
CA ASP A 7 -12.82 3.59 9.31
C ASP A 7 -11.54 3.19 10.10
N PRO A 8 -10.96 4.11 10.88
CA PRO A 8 -9.78 3.83 11.70
C PRO A 8 -9.99 2.68 12.72
N ARG A 9 -11.21 2.56 13.30
CA ARG A 9 -11.50 1.56 14.35
C ARG A 9 -11.45 0.14 13.82
N GLN A 10 -11.86 -0.06 12.57
CA GLN A 10 -11.79 -1.38 11.92
C GLN A 10 -10.36 -1.74 11.55
N TYR A 11 -9.50 -0.73 11.34
CA TYR A 11 -8.07 -0.92 11.08
C TYR A 11 -7.31 -1.36 12.33
N ASP A 12 -7.69 -0.88 13.51
CA ASP A 12 -7.01 -1.18 14.78
C ASP A 12 -7.22 -2.62 15.27
N LYS A 13 -8.30 -3.29 14.85
CA LYS A 13 -8.61 -4.68 15.26
C LYS A 13 -7.50 -5.70 14.94
N PHE A 14 -6.69 -5.42 13.89
CA PHE A 14 -5.60 -6.30 13.43
C PHE A 14 -4.27 -5.56 13.35
N GLN A 15 -4.02 -4.65 14.29
CA GLN A 15 -2.89 -3.73 14.21
C GLN A 15 -1.53 -4.45 14.21
N ARG A 16 -1.33 -5.43 15.11
CA ARG A 16 -0.05 -6.17 15.24
C ARG A 16 0.29 -6.92 13.95
N GLU A 17 -0.69 -7.61 13.37
CA GLU A 17 -0.54 -8.39 12.15
C GLU A 17 -0.22 -7.50 10.94
N ARG A 18 -0.66 -6.25 10.97
CA ARG A 18 -0.40 -5.26 9.91
C ARG A 18 0.92 -4.55 10.06
N GLU A 19 1.48 -4.48 11.26
CA GLU A 19 2.74 -3.79 11.53
C GLU A 19 3.97 -4.65 11.21
N GLN A 20 3.94 -5.98 11.34
CA GLN A 20 5.09 -6.84 11.07
C GLN A 20 5.71 -6.62 9.68
N PRO A 21 4.94 -6.52 8.57
CA PRO A 21 5.50 -6.23 7.25
C PRO A 21 6.25 -4.90 7.15
N PHE A 22 5.91 -3.93 7.97
CA PHE A 22 6.65 -2.67 8.05
C PHE A 22 8.04 -2.88 8.63
N TYR A 23 8.15 -3.63 9.73
CA TYR A 23 9.45 -3.91 10.35
C TYR A 23 10.34 -4.77 9.45
N ASP A 24 9.76 -5.74 8.75
CA ASP A 24 10.49 -6.57 7.79
C ASP A 24 11.01 -5.73 6.60
N LEU A 25 10.21 -4.77 6.13
CA LEU A 25 10.63 -3.83 5.09
C LEU A 25 11.70 -2.86 5.61
N LEU A 26 11.53 -2.32 6.82
CA LEU A 26 12.50 -1.43 7.47
C LEU A 26 13.86 -2.11 7.61
N ALA A 27 13.89 -3.39 7.98
CA ALA A 27 15.10 -4.19 8.11
C ALA A 27 15.84 -4.41 6.76
N MET A 28 15.19 -4.15 5.61
CA MET A 28 15.85 -4.20 4.30
C MET A 28 16.62 -2.92 3.97
N ILE A 29 16.34 -1.82 4.67
CA ILE A 29 17.04 -0.54 4.45
C ILE A 29 18.46 -0.65 4.98
N ARG A 30 19.42 -0.23 4.18
CA ARG A 30 20.83 -0.06 4.60
C ARG A 30 20.97 1.30 5.29
N PRO A 31 21.23 1.35 6.59
CA PRO A 31 21.33 2.61 7.30
C PRO A 31 22.53 3.44 6.80
N GLY A 32 22.35 4.75 6.80
CA GLY A 32 23.37 5.75 6.49
C GLY A 32 23.25 6.95 7.42
N ASN A 33 24.33 7.72 7.57
CA ASN A 33 24.30 8.89 8.45
C ASN A 33 23.47 10.04 7.85
N GLY A 34 22.56 10.60 8.65
CA GLY A 34 21.84 11.82 8.31
C GLY A 34 20.99 11.71 7.04
N MET A 35 20.33 10.57 6.82
CA MET A 35 19.51 10.34 5.64
C MET A 35 18.32 11.26 5.57
N ARG A 36 17.96 11.63 4.34
CA ARG A 36 16.66 12.22 3.99
C ARG A 36 15.73 11.12 3.49
N ILE A 37 14.56 10.98 4.12
CA ILE A 37 13.59 9.92 3.84
C ILE A 37 12.29 10.54 3.37
N VAL A 38 11.65 9.93 2.37
CA VAL A 38 10.26 10.21 2.01
C VAL A 38 9.43 8.95 2.20
N ASP A 39 8.40 9.03 3.04
CA ASP A 39 7.44 7.94 3.28
C ASP A 39 6.14 8.21 2.51
N LEU A 40 5.86 7.39 1.50
CA LEU A 40 4.72 7.54 0.59
C LEU A 40 3.51 6.73 1.07
N GLY A 41 2.41 7.42 1.37
CA GLY A 41 1.21 6.85 1.98
C GLY A 41 1.41 6.63 3.48
N CYS A 42 1.90 7.66 4.17
CA CYS A 42 2.29 7.59 5.59
C CYS A 42 1.12 7.42 6.55
N GLY A 43 -0.13 7.61 6.10
CA GLY A 43 -1.33 7.50 6.92
C GLY A 43 -1.29 8.43 8.12
N THR A 44 -1.51 7.88 9.31
CA THR A 44 -1.48 8.63 10.59
C THR A 44 -0.07 9.04 11.04
N GLY A 45 0.97 8.70 10.30
CA GLY A 45 2.36 9.03 10.63
C GLY A 45 2.98 8.22 11.78
N LYS A 46 2.24 7.30 12.42
CA LYS A 46 2.74 6.49 13.54
C LYS A 46 3.99 5.68 13.13
N LEU A 47 3.91 4.96 12.02
CA LEU A 47 5.02 4.14 11.53
C LEU A 47 6.11 4.99 10.87
N THR A 48 5.76 6.13 10.30
CA THR A 48 6.74 7.11 9.78
C THR A 48 7.64 7.64 10.89
N ARG A 49 7.08 7.85 12.08
CA ARG A 49 7.86 8.24 13.27
C ARG A 49 8.85 7.14 13.66
N VAL A 50 8.39 5.88 13.70
CA VAL A 50 9.27 4.72 13.97
C VAL A 50 10.38 4.62 12.92
N LEU A 51 10.05 4.83 11.64
CA LEU A 51 11.02 4.86 10.53
C LEU A 51 12.09 5.93 10.77
N HIS A 52 11.67 7.17 11.08
CA HIS A 52 12.54 8.30 11.34
C HIS A 52 13.52 8.04 12.49
N GLU A 53 12.97 7.61 13.64
CA GLU A 53 13.74 7.35 14.86
C GLU A 53 14.70 6.17 14.71
N THR A 54 14.24 5.05 14.11
CA THR A 54 15.06 3.84 13.94
C THR A 54 16.25 4.08 13.01
N LEU A 55 16.05 4.83 11.93
CA LEU A 55 17.10 5.15 10.97
C LEU A 55 17.92 6.39 11.37
N GLN A 56 17.57 7.06 12.49
CA GLN A 56 18.18 8.31 12.92
C GLN A 56 18.29 9.32 11.76
N ALA A 57 17.18 9.46 11.04
CA ALA A 57 17.13 10.28 9.85
C ALA A 57 17.30 11.77 10.21
N ARG A 58 18.04 12.52 9.38
CA ARG A 58 18.13 13.98 9.51
C ARG A 58 16.78 14.63 9.19
N GLU A 59 16.09 14.09 8.20
CA GLU A 59 14.80 14.59 7.76
C GLU A 59 13.94 13.43 7.24
N THR A 60 12.69 13.40 7.66
CA THR A 60 11.68 12.48 7.11
C THR A 60 10.43 13.25 6.75
N ILE A 61 9.96 13.09 5.52
CA ILE A 61 8.73 13.71 5.04
C ILE A 61 7.72 12.59 4.75
N GLY A 62 6.69 12.48 5.60
CA GLY A 62 5.54 11.62 5.36
C GLY A 62 4.55 12.30 4.43
N ILE A 63 4.14 11.62 3.36
CA ILE A 63 3.18 12.13 2.37
C ILE A 63 1.95 11.24 2.39
N ASP A 64 0.76 11.84 2.57
CA ASP A 64 -0.52 11.15 2.41
C ASP A 64 -1.54 12.05 1.71
N ARG A 65 -2.47 11.43 0.98
CA ARG A 65 -3.55 12.15 0.29
C ARG A 65 -4.73 12.50 1.21
N SER A 66 -4.82 11.85 2.36
CA SER A 66 -5.92 11.98 3.30
C SER A 66 -5.60 13.03 4.36
N ALA A 67 -6.29 14.17 4.29
CA ALA A 67 -6.18 15.23 5.30
C ALA A 67 -6.59 14.74 6.69
N SER A 68 -7.55 13.80 6.80
CA SER A 68 -7.99 13.22 8.07
C SER A 68 -6.90 12.34 8.70
N MET A 69 -6.19 11.55 7.90
CA MET A 69 -5.03 10.79 8.38
C MET A 69 -3.91 11.70 8.87
N LEU A 70 -3.60 12.75 8.13
CA LEU A 70 -2.56 13.72 8.50
C LEU A 70 -2.95 14.57 9.72
N ALA A 71 -4.24 14.76 10.01
CA ALA A 71 -4.66 15.42 11.24
C ALA A 71 -4.18 14.65 12.47
N ALA A 72 -4.33 13.32 12.48
CA ALA A 72 -3.83 12.47 13.56
C ALA A 72 -2.30 12.54 13.72
N SER A 73 -1.54 12.67 12.63
CA SER A 73 -0.08 12.83 12.70
C SER A 73 0.35 14.15 13.36
N ARG A 74 -0.46 15.20 13.23
CA ARG A 74 -0.20 16.53 13.79
C ARG A 74 -0.56 16.64 15.28
N GLU A 75 -1.43 15.77 15.78
CA GLU A 75 -1.79 15.69 17.22
C GLU A 75 -0.67 15.06 18.05
N ALA A 76 0.19 14.26 17.43
CA ALA A 76 1.34 13.65 18.10
C ALA A 76 2.43 14.70 18.39
N PRO A 77 3.24 14.54 19.49
CA PRO A 77 4.34 15.45 19.79
C PRO A 77 5.27 15.65 18.58
N ALA A 78 5.73 16.88 18.37
CA ALA A 78 6.69 17.18 17.32
C ALA A 78 8.01 16.40 17.52
N VAL A 79 8.60 15.93 16.42
CA VAL A 79 9.94 15.34 16.39
C VAL A 79 10.75 16.19 15.42
N ASP A 80 11.97 16.54 15.83
CA ASP A 80 12.87 17.32 14.98
C ASP A 80 13.18 16.57 13.69
N GLY A 81 13.12 17.28 12.56
CA GLY A 81 13.33 16.70 11.23
C GLY A 81 12.18 15.83 10.69
N LEU A 82 11.07 15.64 11.44
CA LEU A 82 9.91 14.89 10.96
C LEU A 82 8.77 15.81 10.53
N HIS A 83 8.35 15.72 9.27
CA HIS A 83 7.32 16.55 8.67
C HIS A 83 6.26 15.72 7.96
N PHE A 84 5.05 16.28 7.82
CA PHE A 84 3.93 15.64 7.13
C PHE A 84 3.32 16.59 6.10
N GLU A 85 3.11 16.09 4.88
CA GLU A 85 2.63 16.85 3.74
C GLU A 85 1.42 16.17 3.09
N GLU A 86 0.42 16.97 2.75
CA GLU A 86 -0.69 16.48 1.94
C GLU A 86 -0.27 16.39 0.47
N GLY A 87 -0.43 15.19 -0.09
CA GLY A 87 -0.06 14.94 -1.48
C GLY A 87 -0.31 13.51 -1.91
N THR A 88 -0.19 13.26 -3.21
CA THR A 88 -0.33 11.91 -3.77
C THR A 88 1.02 11.34 -4.18
N ILE A 89 1.09 10.02 -4.22
CA ILE A 89 2.27 9.27 -4.68
C ILE A 89 2.62 9.66 -6.11
N GLU A 90 1.60 9.82 -6.97
CA GLU A 90 1.77 10.23 -8.37
C GLU A 90 2.35 11.65 -8.47
N ALA A 91 1.89 12.59 -7.63
CA ALA A 91 2.41 13.96 -7.61
C ALA A 91 3.89 13.99 -7.18
N PHE A 92 4.25 13.20 -6.15
CA PHE A 92 5.65 13.04 -5.75
C PHE A 92 6.49 12.43 -6.87
N ALA A 93 5.97 11.43 -7.59
CA ALA A 93 6.63 10.83 -8.75
C ALA A 93 6.69 11.75 -9.98
N GLY A 94 6.16 12.99 -9.88
CA GLY A 94 6.11 13.93 -11.00
C GLY A 94 5.02 13.62 -12.03
N ARG A 95 4.05 12.79 -11.67
CA ARG A 95 2.89 12.40 -12.51
C ARG A 95 1.66 13.20 -12.08
N GLY A 96 1.51 14.42 -12.56
CA GLY A 96 0.34 15.25 -12.28
C GLY A 96 -0.94 14.73 -12.96
N LYS A 97 -2.11 15.14 -12.45
CA LYS A 97 -3.41 14.89 -13.09
C LYS A 97 -3.33 15.36 -14.55
N SER A 98 -3.83 14.56 -15.50
CA SER A 98 -3.80 14.83 -16.95
C SER A 98 -2.41 14.83 -17.63
N GLY A 99 -1.41 14.10 -17.10
CA GLY A 99 -0.11 13.95 -17.78
C GLY A 99 0.81 15.19 -17.69
N LYS A 100 0.40 16.25 -17.00
CA LYS A 100 1.27 17.40 -16.73
C LYS A 100 2.22 17.07 -15.57
N LYS A 101 3.51 17.45 -15.71
CA LYS A 101 4.47 17.30 -14.63
C LYS A 101 4.07 18.22 -13.46
N ASP A 102 3.75 17.62 -12.30
CA ASP A 102 3.63 18.37 -11.04
C ASP A 102 4.96 18.26 -10.30
N THR A 103 5.71 19.33 -10.24
CA THR A 103 7.04 19.34 -9.62
C THR A 103 7.03 19.98 -8.23
N ARG A 104 5.93 20.56 -7.77
CA ARG A 104 5.88 21.31 -6.50
C ARG A 104 6.23 20.45 -5.29
N LEU A 105 5.58 19.29 -5.17
CA LEU A 105 5.86 18.35 -4.09
C LEU A 105 7.28 17.78 -4.20
N ALA A 106 7.70 17.48 -5.43
CA ALA A 106 9.02 17.02 -5.75
C ALA A 106 10.12 18.04 -5.38
N GLN A 107 9.89 19.33 -5.61
CA GLN A 107 10.81 20.40 -5.23
C GLN A 107 10.89 20.58 -3.71
N LYS A 108 9.74 20.49 -3.02
CA LYS A 108 9.66 20.60 -1.56
C LYS A 108 10.39 19.48 -0.83
N THR A 109 10.32 18.25 -1.35
CA THR A 109 10.94 17.06 -0.75
C THR A 109 12.42 16.89 -1.13
N GLY A 110 12.91 17.61 -2.13
CA GLY A 110 14.28 17.43 -2.65
C GLY A 110 14.52 16.03 -3.24
N THR A 111 15.80 15.60 -3.26
CA THR A 111 16.21 14.24 -3.64
C THR A 111 16.44 13.42 -2.38
N PRO A 112 15.62 12.37 -2.11
CA PRO A 112 15.76 11.55 -0.92
C PRO A 112 16.85 10.47 -1.08
N ASP A 113 17.47 10.13 0.04
CA ASP A 113 18.33 8.95 0.20
C ASP A 113 17.49 7.67 0.26
N VAL A 114 16.26 7.77 0.82
CA VAL A 114 15.33 6.65 0.91
C VAL A 114 13.93 7.09 0.49
N ILE A 115 13.33 6.37 -0.44
CA ILE A 115 11.89 6.39 -0.69
C ILE A 115 11.33 5.12 -0.07
N PHE A 116 10.44 5.29 0.90
CA PHE A 116 9.77 4.21 1.62
C PHE A 116 8.27 4.22 1.32
N SER A 117 7.63 3.06 1.28
CA SER A 117 6.17 2.98 1.19
C SER A 117 5.63 1.68 1.79
N ASN A 118 4.83 1.80 2.83
CA ASN A 118 4.25 0.66 3.52
C ASN A 118 2.76 0.53 3.19
N ALA A 119 2.37 -0.50 2.45
CA ALA A 119 0.98 -0.80 2.09
C ALA A 119 0.22 0.38 1.43
N ALA A 120 0.87 1.14 0.54
CA ALA A 120 0.24 2.26 -0.13
C ALA A 120 0.33 2.20 -1.67
N LEU A 121 1.41 1.68 -2.26
CA LEU A 121 1.57 1.69 -3.72
C LEU A 121 0.48 0.91 -4.46
N HIS A 122 -0.13 -0.10 -3.85
CA HIS A 122 -1.22 -0.89 -4.47
C HIS A 122 -2.50 -0.07 -4.79
N TRP A 123 -2.56 1.19 -4.37
CA TRP A 123 -3.61 2.14 -4.74
C TRP A 123 -3.29 2.96 -6.01
N VAL A 124 -2.10 2.80 -6.56
CA VAL A 124 -1.63 3.52 -7.75
C VAL A 124 -1.53 2.56 -8.92
N ASP A 125 -2.02 2.98 -10.06
CA ASP A 125 -1.94 2.19 -11.29
C ASP A 125 -0.55 2.27 -11.94
N ASP A 126 -0.24 1.29 -12.82
CA ASP A 126 0.98 1.25 -13.64
C ASP A 126 2.26 1.31 -12.80
N HIS A 127 2.49 0.25 -12.03
CA HIS A 127 3.67 0.13 -11.17
C HIS A 127 5.00 0.17 -11.93
N GLU A 128 5.05 -0.26 -13.19
CA GLU A 128 6.29 -0.19 -13.98
C GLU A 128 6.70 1.27 -14.20
N THR A 129 5.78 2.11 -14.67
CA THR A 129 6.04 3.54 -14.85
C THR A 129 6.25 4.26 -13.51
N LEU A 130 5.50 3.89 -12.47
CA LEU A 130 5.67 4.48 -11.13
C LEU A 130 7.07 4.22 -10.57
N ILE A 131 7.52 2.96 -10.56
CA ILE A 131 8.85 2.59 -10.03
C ILE A 131 9.97 3.28 -10.80
N ARG A 132 9.85 3.38 -12.13
CA ARG A 132 10.79 4.13 -12.96
C ARG A 132 10.87 5.61 -12.57
N ALA A 133 9.71 6.23 -12.29
CA ALA A 133 9.65 7.62 -11.86
C ALA A 133 10.25 7.79 -10.45
N LEU A 134 9.96 6.89 -9.50
CA LEU A 134 10.52 6.89 -8.17
C LEU A 134 12.05 6.68 -8.19
N TYR A 135 12.55 5.77 -9.04
CA TYR A 135 13.99 5.61 -9.26
C TYR A 135 14.66 6.92 -9.68
N GLY A 136 14.03 7.67 -10.59
CA GLY A 136 14.53 8.99 -11.05
C GLY A 136 14.55 10.06 -9.96
N ARG A 137 13.82 9.84 -8.84
CA ARG A 137 13.77 10.77 -7.70
C ARG A 137 14.85 10.52 -6.65
N LEU A 138 15.46 9.33 -6.65
CA LEU A 138 16.50 8.97 -5.69
C LEU A 138 17.82 9.70 -5.98
N ASP A 139 18.57 10.03 -4.94
CA ASP A 139 19.99 10.38 -5.08
C ASP A 139 20.81 9.17 -5.57
N PRO A 140 21.98 9.37 -6.18
CA PRO A 140 22.95 8.31 -6.39
C PRO A 140 23.28 7.63 -5.06
N GLY A 141 23.20 6.29 -5.01
CA GLY A 141 23.29 5.51 -3.79
C GLY A 141 22.00 5.39 -2.99
N GLY A 142 20.96 6.13 -3.36
CA GLY A 142 19.66 6.12 -2.68
C GLY A 142 18.90 4.80 -2.85
N GLN A 143 17.93 4.56 -1.98
CA GLN A 143 17.21 3.30 -1.84
C GLN A 143 15.71 3.48 -2.05
N LEU A 144 15.08 2.56 -2.77
CA LEU A 144 13.63 2.41 -2.85
C LEU A 144 13.23 1.16 -2.09
N ALA A 145 12.34 1.30 -1.11
CA ALA A 145 11.75 0.19 -0.38
C ALA A 145 10.24 0.31 -0.31
N PHE A 146 9.51 -0.71 -0.73
CA PHE A 146 8.07 -0.74 -0.57
C PHE A 146 7.55 -2.15 -0.33
N GLN A 147 6.38 -2.25 0.30
CA GLN A 147 5.64 -3.48 0.37
C GLN A 147 4.17 -3.28 -0.04
N VAL A 148 3.61 -4.32 -0.64
CA VAL A 148 2.22 -4.35 -1.11
C VAL A 148 1.56 -5.69 -0.78
N PRO A 149 0.24 -5.71 -0.49
CA PRO A 149 -0.52 -6.96 -0.41
C PRO A 149 -0.47 -7.72 -1.74
N ALA A 150 -0.38 -9.06 -1.67
CA ALA A 150 -0.35 -9.95 -2.84
C ALA A 150 -1.44 -11.02 -2.74
N GLN A 151 -2.70 -10.59 -2.56
CA GLN A 151 -3.86 -11.46 -2.29
C GLN A 151 -4.76 -11.68 -3.52
N HIS A 152 -4.31 -11.32 -4.72
CA HIS A 152 -5.14 -11.40 -5.93
C HIS A 152 -5.64 -12.82 -6.26
N ASP A 153 -4.92 -13.86 -5.85
CA ASP A 153 -5.24 -15.29 -5.99
C ASP A 153 -5.85 -15.92 -4.73
N ASP A 154 -6.06 -15.12 -3.67
CA ASP A 154 -6.73 -15.59 -2.46
C ASP A 154 -8.24 -15.76 -2.70
N PRO A 155 -8.90 -16.79 -2.11
CA PRO A 155 -10.33 -16.99 -2.26
C PRO A 155 -11.18 -15.73 -2.02
N SER A 156 -10.80 -14.88 -1.06
CA SER A 156 -11.52 -13.62 -0.78
C SER A 156 -11.53 -12.67 -1.97
N HIS A 157 -10.43 -12.57 -2.71
CA HIS A 157 -10.32 -11.71 -3.88
C HIS A 157 -10.93 -12.36 -5.13
N VAL A 158 -10.72 -13.65 -5.31
CA VAL A 158 -11.24 -14.42 -6.46
C VAL A 158 -12.76 -14.41 -6.45
N VAL A 159 -13.41 -14.72 -5.31
CA VAL A 159 -14.88 -14.71 -5.17
C VAL A 159 -15.47 -13.33 -5.50
N ALA A 160 -14.85 -12.25 -5.00
CA ALA A 160 -15.35 -10.92 -5.29
C ALA A 160 -15.28 -10.57 -6.80
N GLN A 161 -14.22 -11.02 -7.49
CA GLN A 161 -14.06 -10.82 -8.93
C GLN A 161 -15.07 -11.65 -9.75
N GLU A 162 -15.27 -12.90 -9.38
CA GLU A 162 -16.24 -13.79 -10.04
C GLU A 162 -17.67 -13.26 -9.90
N LEU A 163 -18.06 -12.82 -8.70
CA LEU A 163 -19.36 -12.17 -8.48
C LEU A 163 -19.51 -10.90 -9.30
N ALA A 164 -18.49 -10.05 -9.33
CA ALA A 164 -18.51 -8.83 -10.13
C ALA A 164 -18.62 -9.10 -11.64
N ALA A 165 -18.23 -10.27 -12.09
CA ALA A 165 -18.36 -10.71 -13.49
C ALA A 165 -19.70 -11.39 -13.80
N ALA A 166 -20.50 -11.73 -12.80
CA ALA A 166 -21.80 -12.38 -12.93
C ALA A 166 -22.97 -11.37 -12.87
N GLU A 167 -24.12 -11.74 -13.47
CA GLU A 167 -25.35 -10.96 -13.33
C GLU A 167 -25.96 -11.14 -11.94
N PRO A 168 -26.55 -10.10 -11.37
CA PRO A 168 -26.82 -8.78 -11.92
C PRO A 168 -25.69 -7.75 -11.72
N PHE A 169 -24.61 -8.12 -11.06
CA PHE A 169 -23.53 -7.19 -10.66
C PHE A 169 -22.75 -6.68 -11.86
N HIS A 170 -22.48 -7.54 -12.85
CA HIS A 170 -21.78 -7.13 -14.07
C HIS A 170 -22.45 -5.96 -14.78
N THR A 171 -23.78 -6.05 -15.01
CA THR A 171 -24.56 -4.95 -15.60
C THR A 171 -24.54 -3.71 -14.72
N ALA A 172 -24.70 -3.84 -13.41
CA ALA A 172 -24.71 -2.70 -12.48
C ALA A 172 -23.35 -1.99 -12.40
N LEU A 173 -22.26 -2.72 -12.49
CA LEU A 173 -20.89 -2.19 -12.53
C LEU A 173 -20.54 -1.49 -13.86
N ARG A 174 -21.37 -1.63 -14.91
CA ARG A 174 -21.17 -0.96 -16.22
C ARG A 174 -19.78 -1.20 -16.80
N GLY A 175 -19.26 -2.41 -16.68
CA GLY A 175 -17.93 -2.78 -17.15
C GLY A 175 -16.77 -2.37 -16.25
N TRP A 176 -17.03 -1.72 -15.12
CA TRP A 176 -16.00 -1.45 -14.14
C TRP A 176 -15.44 -2.77 -13.56
N ARG A 177 -14.13 -2.84 -13.49
CA ARG A 177 -13.40 -3.93 -12.84
C ARG A 177 -12.42 -3.33 -11.83
N LYS A 178 -12.32 -3.95 -10.66
CA LYS A 178 -11.35 -3.51 -9.67
C LYS A 178 -9.93 -3.59 -10.26
N PRO A 179 -9.17 -2.48 -10.30
CA PRO A 179 -7.79 -2.50 -10.76
C PRO A 179 -6.93 -3.48 -9.96
N GLN A 180 -5.98 -4.12 -10.63
CA GLN A 180 -4.99 -5.01 -10.01
C GLN A 180 -3.58 -4.55 -10.40
N PRO A 181 -3.11 -3.42 -9.86
CA PRO A 181 -1.82 -2.85 -10.26
C PRO A 181 -0.62 -3.61 -9.71
N VAL A 182 -0.81 -4.47 -8.72
CA VAL A 182 0.26 -5.22 -8.07
C VAL A 182 0.82 -6.28 -9.02
N LEU A 183 2.11 -6.19 -9.26
CA LEU A 183 2.84 -7.12 -10.13
C LEU A 183 3.25 -8.39 -9.38
N THR A 184 3.65 -9.44 -10.11
CA THR A 184 4.28 -10.61 -9.48
C THR A 184 5.69 -10.25 -8.96
N PRO A 185 6.26 -11.01 -8.00
CA PRO A 185 7.62 -10.78 -7.53
C PRO A 185 8.66 -10.73 -8.65
N GLU A 186 8.54 -11.65 -9.63
CA GLU A 186 9.44 -11.72 -10.78
C GLU A 186 9.29 -10.49 -11.69
N ALA A 187 8.07 -9.98 -11.86
CA ALA A 187 7.84 -8.78 -12.64
C ALA A 187 8.44 -7.54 -11.94
N TYR A 188 8.30 -7.42 -10.61
CA TYR A 188 8.97 -6.36 -9.85
C TYR A 188 10.50 -6.45 -9.97
N ALA A 189 11.08 -7.65 -9.80
CA ALA A 189 12.52 -7.85 -9.97
C ALA A 189 13.00 -7.42 -11.37
N ARG A 190 12.22 -7.74 -12.41
CA ARG A 190 12.52 -7.32 -13.78
C ARG A 190 12.43 -5.80 -13.96
N VAL A 191 11.44 -5.13 -13.32
CA VAL A 191 11.32 -3.66 -13.34
C VAL A 191 12.53 -3.02 -12.69
N PHE A 192 12.96 -3.50 -11.52
CA PHE A 192 14.15 -3.01 -10.84
C PHE A 192 15.41 -3.15 -11.71
N TYR A 193 15.60 -4.33 -12.32
CA TYR A 193 16.71 -4.56 -13.26
C TYR A 193 16.68 -3.56 -14.43
N LYS A 194 15.53 -3.38 -15.08
CA LYS A 194 15.36 -2.44 -16.21
C LYS A 194 15.57 -0.99 -15.79
N CYS A 195 15.30 -0.61 -14.54
CA CYS A 195 15.56 0.72 -14.02
C CYS A 195 17.05 0.97 -13.76
N GLY A 196 17.86 -0.07 -13.63
CA GLY A 196 19.31 0.03 -13.35
C GLY A 196 19.64 0.09 -11.86
N PHE A 197 18.81 -0.50 -10.98
CA PHE A 197 19.22 -0.71 -9.59
C PHE A 197 20.46 -1.62 -9.54
N ALA A 198 21.46 -1.22 -8.75
CA ALA A 198 22.73 -1.97 -8.63
C ALA A 198 22.59 -3.21 -7.74
N ASP A 199 21.74 -3.12 -6.74
CA ASP A 199 21.43 -4.21 -5.81
C ASP A 199 19.94 -4.24 -5.56
N THR A 200 19.36 -5.44 -5.51
CA THR A 200 17.90 -5.62 -5.41
C THR A 200 17.55 -6.82 -4.55
N ASN A 201 16.43 -6.71 -3.83
CA ASN A 201 15.88 -7.80 -3.06
C ASN A 201 14.35 -7.75 -3.16
N VAL A 202 13.75 -8.74 -3.79
CA VAL A 202 12.30 -8.89 -3.93
C VAL A 202 11.87 -10.20 -3.28
N ARG A 203 10.95 -10.12 -2.33
CA ARG A 203 10.49 -11.27 -1.53
C ARG A 203 8.98 -11.37 -1.53
N LEU A 204 8.45 -12.58 -1.70
CA LEU A 204 7.08 -12.92 -1.32
C LEU A 204 7.12 -13.52 0.07
N ILE A 205 6.42 -12.91 1.02
CA ILE A 205 6.34 -13.38 2.41
C ILE A 205 4.88 -13.72 2.73
N VAL A 206 4.68 -14.88 3.36
CA VAL A 206 3.38 -15.29 3.92
C VAL A 206 3.38 -14.96 5.41
N TYR A 207 2.48 -14.09 5.83
CA TYR A 207 2.24 -13.76 7.23
C TYR A 207 1.13 -14.66 7.78
N PRO A 208 1.43 -15.52 8.77
CA PRO A 208 0.49 -16.50 9.31
C PRO A 208 -0.46 -15.83 10.32
N HIS A 209 -1.52 -15.19 9.83
CA HIS A 209 -2.52 -14.62 10.72
C HIS A 209 -3.44 -15.73 11.25
N VAL A 210 -3.82 -15.63 12.52
CA VAL A 210 -4.77 -16.51 13.17
C VAL A 210 -5.99 -15.67 13.57
N LEU A 211 -7.08 -15.87 12.87
CA LEU A 211 -8.36 -15.20 13.09
C LEU A 211 -9.26 -16.03 14.01
N ALA A 212 -10.23 -15.40 14.67
CA ALA A 212 -11.15 -16.16 15.53
C ALA A 212 -11.98 -17.18 14.73
N GLY A 213 -12.35 -16.83 13.49
CA GLY A 213 -13.02 -17.70 12.55
C GLY A 213 -12.97 -17.17 11.12
N ARG A 214 -13.45 -17.95 10.15
CA ARG A 214 -13.49 -17.54 8.73
C ARG A 214 -14.34 -16.28 8.46
N ALA A 215 -15.26 -15.93 9.38
CA ALA A 215 -16.05 -14.71 9.28
C ALA A 215 -15.16 -13.45 9.38
N ASP A 216 -14.06 -13.50 10.13
CA ASP A 216 -13.12 -12.39 10.26
C ASP A 216 -12.36 -12.07 8.95
N VAL A 217 -12.31 -13.01 7.99
CA VAL A 217 -11.80 -12.74 6.64
C VAL A 217 -12.65 -11.68 5.95
N ILE A 218 -13.98 -11.72 6.14
CA ILE A 218 -14.89 -10.71 5.59
C ILE A 218 -14.62 -9.36 6.26
N GLU A 219 -14.51 -9.34 7.59
CA GLU A 219 -14.19 -8.12 8.33
C GLU A 219 -12.83 -7.53 7.91
N TRP A 220 -11.83 -8.38 7.67
CA TRP A 220 -10.54 -7.97 7.14
C TRP A 220 -10.65 -7.28 5.77
N THR A 221 -11.48 -7.84 4.88
CA THR A 221 -11.63 -7.36 3.49
C THR A 221 -12.58 -6.18 3.35
N LYS A 222 -13.50 -5.96 4.32
CA LYS A 222 -14.44 -4.81 4.30
C LYS A 222 -13.74 -3.47 4.16
N GLY A 223 -12.67 -3.23 4.91
CA GLY A 223 -11.93 -1.97 4.90
C GLY A 223 -11.05 -1.75 3.67
N THR A 224 -10.95 -2.71 2.77
CA THR A 224 -10.04 -2.64 1.61
C THR A 224 -10.72 -3.09 0.32
N LEU A 225 -10.85 -4.41 0.11
CA LEU A 225 -11.39 -5.00 -1.11
C LEU A 225 -12.85 -4.57 -1.36
N LEU A 226 -13.72 -4.75 -0.35
CA LEU A 226 -15.16 -4.59 -0.51
C LEU A 226 -15.60 -3.12 -0.57
N THR A 227 -14.82 -2.19 -0.01
CA THR A 227 -15.06 -0.75 -0.11
C THR A 227 -15.13 -0.27 -1.57
N GLU A 228 -14.29 -0.83 -2.45
CA GLU A 228 -14.31 -0.44 -3.87
C GLU A 228 -15.60 -0.89 -4.55
N TYR A 229 -16.10 -2.09 -4.27
CA TYR A 229 -17.39 -2.54 -4.80
C TYR A 229 -18.57 -1.74 -4.24
N ALA A 230 -18.53 -1.36 -2.95
CA ALA A 230 -19.54 -0.51 -2.34
C ALA A 230 -19.67 0.87 -3.01
N ARG A 231 -18.56 1.42 -3.52
CA ARG A 231 -18.55 2.70 -4.23
C ARG A 231 -19.18 2.64 -5.63
N HIS A 232 -19.19 1.45 -6.25
CA HIS A 232 -19.62 1.27 -7.63
C HIS A 232 -20.97 0.58 -7.77
N LEU A 233 -21.45 -0.09 -6.74
CA LEU A 233 -22.77 -0.73 -6.72
C LEU A 233 -23.81 0.15 -5.99
N PRO A 234 -25.08 0.19 -6.46
CA PRO A 234 -26.17 0.72 -5.68
C PRO A 234 -26.31 0.02 -4.32
N ALA A 235 -26.69 0.73 -3.25
CA ALA A 235 -26.68 0.21 -1.88
C ALA A 235 -27.41 -1.14 -1.73
N GLY A 236 -28.67 -1.27 -2.18
CA GLY A 236 -29.41 -2.52 -2.07
C GLY A 236 -28.81 -3.68 -2.89
N LEU A 237 -28.09 -3.37 -3.98
CA LEU A 237 -27.39 -4.39 -4.76
C LEU A 237 -26.05 -4.77 -4.11
N PHE A 238 -25.40 -3.84 -3.41
CA PHE A 238 -24.21 -4.12 -2.64
C PHE A 238 -24.50 -5.03 -1.44
N ASP A 239 -25.65 -4.86 -0.75
CA ASP A 239 -26.06 -5.76 0.32
C ASP A 239 -26.21 -7.20 -0.20
N ARG A 240 -26.88 -7.35 -1.35
CA ARG A 240 -26.99 -8.65 -2.02
C ARG A 240 -25.60 -9.20 -2.43
N PHE A 241 -24.71 -8.36 -2.93
CA PHE A 241 -23.34 -8.74 -3.26
C PHE A 241 -22.61 -9.28 -2.03
N LEU A 242 -22.74 -8.65 -0.86
CA LEU A 242 -22.15 -9.10 0.39
C LEU A 242 -22.68 -10.47 0.85
N ASP A 243 -23.99 -10.70 0.72
CA ASP A 243 -24.60 -11.96 1.11
C ASP A 243 -24.13 -13.12 0.20
N GLU A 244 -24.11 -12.90 -1.11
CA GLU A 244 -23.59 -13.87 -2.07
C GLU A 244 -22.08 -14.08 -1.89
N TYR A 245 -21.32 -13.00 -1.65
CA TYR A 245 -19.88 -13.06 -1.35
C TYR A 245 -19.60 -13.92 -0.12
N ARG A 246 -20.34 -13.68 0.98
CA ARG A 246 -20.23 -14.49 2.20
C ARG A 246 -20.48 -15.96 1.91
N THR A 247 -21.57 -16.27 1.22
CA THR A 247 -21.97 -17.64 0.91
C THR A 247 -20.91 -18.36 0.08
N GLN A 248 -20.44 -17.75 -1.00
CA GLN A 248 -19.45 -18.33 -1.89
C GLN A 248 -18.06 -18.43 -1.26
N LEU A 249 -17.67 -17.41 -0.45
CA LEU A 249 -16.41 -17.43 0.27
C LEU A 249 -16.39 -18.56 1.30
N PHE A 250 -17.47 -18.73 2.08
CA PHE A 250 -17.55 -19.78 3.09
C PHE A 250 -17.59 -21.19 2.48
N ALA A 251 -18.06 -21.35 1.25
CA ALA A 251 -17.97 -22.61 0.52
C ALA A 251 -16.52 -22.98 0.13
N ARG A 252 -15.61 -21.99 0.08
CA ARG A 252 -14.19 -22.20 -0.30
C ARG A 252 -13.23 -22.21 0.88
N LEU A 253 -13.64 -21.63 2.01
CA LEU A 253 -12.83 -21.60 3.21
C LEU A 253 -13.17 -22.77 4.14
N GLU A 254 -12.14 -23.35 4.74
CA GLU A 254 -12.31 -24.34 5.78
C GLU A 254 -13.12 -23.79 6.96
N ALA A 255 -14.01 -24.63 7.51
CA ALA A 255 -14.78 -24.26 8.70
C ALA A 255 -13.95 -24.58 9.97
N ALA A 256 -12.94 -23.76 10.23
CA ALA A 256 -12.04 -23.89 11.37
C ALA A 256 -12.18 -22.71 12.34
N GLU A 257 -12.07 -22.99 13.63
CA GLU A 257 -11.98 -22.00 14.72
C GLU A 257 -10.92 -22.47 15.72
N PRO A 258 -9.76 -21.79 15.82
CA PRO A 258 -9.37 -20.59 15.07
C PRO A 258 -9.10 -20.87 13.58
N PHE A 259 -9.21 -19.83 12.76
CA PHE A 259 -9.00 -19.90 11.31
C PHE A 259 -7.60 -19.39 10.93
N PHE A 260 -6.85 -20.22 10.22
CA PHE A 260 -5.54 -19.84 9.69
C PHE A 260 -5.71 -19.04 8.39
N PHE A 261 -5.26 -17.76 8.39
CA PHE A 261 -5.35 -16.86 7.26
C PHE A 261 -3.94 -16.49 6.76
N PRO A 262 -3.43 -17.16 5.71
CA PRO A 262 -2.13 -16.89 5.13
C PRO A 262 -2.17 -15.59 4.32
N PHE A 263 -1.66 -14.49 4.88
CA PHE A 263 -1.67 -13.19 4.21
C PHE A 263 -0.36 -12.94 3.50
N LYS A 264 -0.40 -12.90 2.17
CA LYS A 264 0.79 -12.71 1.32
C LYS A 264 1.10 -11.24 1.11
N ARG A 265 2.39 -10.90 1.16
CA ARG A 265 2.91 -9.58 0.77
C ARG A 265 4.17 -9.70 -0.05
N ILE A 266 4.33 -8.78 -0.99
CA ILE A 266 5.57 -8.63 -1.74
C ILE A 266 6.32 -7.45 -1.13
N LEU A 267 7.57 -7.70 -0.70
CA LEU A 267 8.50 -6.70 -0.23
C LEU A 267 9.56 -6.49 -1.30
N CYS A 268 9.77 -5.24 -1.66
CA CYS A 268 10.73 -4.84 -2.69
C CYS A 268 11.70 -3.82 -2.13
N TRP A 269 12.99 -4.07 -2.30
CA TRP A 269 14.05 -3.15 -1.99
C TRP A 269 15.05 -3.11 -3.14
N GLY A 270 15.57 -1.91 -3.44
CA GLY A 270 16.65 -1.74 -4.40
C GLY A 270 17.45 -0.47 -4.16
N GLN A 271 18.75 -0.52 -4.47
CA GLN A 271 19.68 0.59 -4.33
C GLN A 271 20.11 1.10 -5.70
N ARG A 272 19.97 2.41 -5.90
CA ARG A 272 20.50 3.10 -7.08
C ARG A 272 22.05 3.09 -7.02
N PRO A 273 22.77 2.93 -8.14
CA PRO A 273 24.23 3.06 -8.15
C PRO A 273 24.69 4.38 -7.53
N GLY A 274 25.79 4.32 -6.76
CA GLY A 274 26.47 5.53 -6.27
C GLY A 274 27.10 6.32 -7.41
N ARG A 275 27.60 7.53 -7.11
CA ARG A 275 28.45 8.26 -8.04
C ARG A 275 29.79 7.53 -8.12
N CYS A 276 30.25 7.25 -9.34
CA CYS A 276 31.64 6.79 -9.58
C CYS A 276 32.62 7.90 -9.28
#